data_2a47234432db888712256daf64c46456
#
_entry.id   2a47234432db888712256daf64c46456
#
_cell.length_a   1.000
_cell.length_b   1.000
_cell.length_c   1.000
_cell.angle_alpha   90.00
_cell.angle_beta   90.00
_cell.angle_gamma   90.00
#
_symmetry.space_group_name_H-M   'P 1'
#
loop_
_entity.id
_entity.type
_entity.pdbx_description
1 polymer ?
#
loop_
_entity_poly.entity_id
_entity_poly.type
_entity_poly.pdbx_seq_one_letter_code
_entity_poly.pdbx_strand_id
1 'polypeptide(L)'
;MRQAFWVLSVAALAVSAGVADAKTIKVFNPTHYAMVSLQAKKPAAKEWDADMLGKTALGVGKVKEIDLDTTDCHYDLRATFDDGHQVEKLNVDMCGTDVLPFSDQ
;
A
#
# COMPACT_ATOMS: atom_id res chain seq x y z
N MET A 1 -34.90 -6.44 -46.09
CA MET A 1 -34.52 -6.50 -45.70
C MET A 1 -34.03 -6.38 -44.82
N ARG A 2 -33.75 -6.22 -44.53
CA ARG A 2 -33.30 -6.17 -43.86
C ARG A 2 -32.61 -5.96 -43.02
N GLN A 3 -32.24 -5.74 -42.37
CA GLN A 3 -31.59 -5.59 -41.71
C GLN A 3 -31.13 -5.38 -40.65
N ALA A 4 -30.88 -5.23 -40.16
CA ALA A 4 -30.42 -5.13 -39.35
C ALA A 4 -29.77 -4.82 -38.50
N PHE A 5 -29.50 -4.54 -38.05
CA PHE A 5 -28.86 -4.32 -37.40
C PHE A 5 -28.42 -3.84 -36.41
N TRP A 6 -28.12 -3.72 -35.90
CA TRP A 6 -27.68 -3.37 -35.25
C TRP A 6 -27.06 -3.25 -34.43
N VAL A 7 -26.72 -3.09 -33.81
CA VAL A 7 -26.10 -3.03 -33.10
C VAL A 7 -25.72 -2.77 -32.05
N LEU A 8 -25.42 -2.61 -31.54
CA LEU A 8 -24.98 -2.44 -30.73
C LEU A 8 -24.35 -2.13 -29.93
N SER A 9 -24.01 -1.96 -29.51
CA SER A 9 -23.43 -1.69 -28.91
C SER A 9 -23.09 -1.46 -27.88
N VAL A 10 -22.62 -1.40 -27.31
CA VAL A 10 -22.19 -1.27 -26.49
C VAL A 10 -21.63 -0.96 -25.61
N ALA A 11 -21.29 -0.74 -25.22
CA ALA A 11 -20.74 -0.43 -24.58
C ALA A 11 -20.23 -0.38 -23.58
N ALA A 12 -19.80 -0.33 -23.10
CA ALA A 12 -19.26 -0.35 -22.32
C ALA A 12 -18.83 0.07 -21.41
N LEU A 13 -18.56 0.20 -20.91
CA LEU A 13 -18.11 0.51 -20.18
C LEU A 13 -17.62 0.65 -19.27
N ALA A 14 -17.26 0.66 -18.88
CA ALA A 14 -16.72 0.81 -18.20
C ALA A 14 -16.47 1.12 -17.22
N VAL A 15 -16.20 1.19 -16.65
CA VAL A 15 -16.02 1.47 -15.82
C VAL A 15 -15.38 1.56 -14.92
N SER A 16 -14.91 1.47 -14.54
CA SER A 16 -14.16 1.65 -13.85
C SER A 16 -14.12 2.13 -12.72
N ALA A 17 -14.41 2.38 -12.59
CA ALA A 17 -14.59 3.03 -11.56
C ALA A 17 -13.97 2.62 -10.39
N GLY A 18 -13.93 3.03 -9.40
CA GLY A 18 -13.52 2.64 -8.17
C GLY A 18 -12.12 2.27 -8.03
N VAL A 19 -11.53 1.85 -9.08
CA VAL A 19 -10.23 1.42 -8.96
C VAL A 19 -9.24 2.49 -8.88
N ALA A 20 -9.61 3.68 -9.13
CA ALA A 20 -8.67 4.76 -9.12
C ALA A 20 -8.07 5.03 -7.74
N ASP A 21 -8.60 4.42 -6.70
CA ASP A 21 -8.13 4.71 -5.36
C ASP A 21 -6.91 3.90 -4.96
N ALA A 22 -6.45 2.98 -5.79
CA ALA A 22 -5.25 2.23 -5.47
C ALA A 22 -4.01 3.04 -5.81
N LYS A 23 -3.00 2.91 -5.00
CA LYS A 23 -1.73 3.60 -5.21
C LYS A 23 -0.59 2.68 -4.80
N THR A 24 0.50 2.72 -5.57
CA THR A 24 1.71 1.96 -5.27
C THR A 24 2.68 2.86 -4.53
N ILE A 25 3.13 2.40 -3.37
CA ILE A 25 4.11 3.09 -2.54
C ILE A 25 5.36 2.24 -2.51
N LYS A 26 6.51 2.87 -2.59
CA LYS A 26 7.79 2.18 -2.45
C LYS A 26 8.25 2.30 -1.02
N VAL A 27 8.34 1.17 -0.34
CA VAL A 27 8.84 1.12 1.04
C VAL A 27 10.32 0.78 0.97
N PHE A 28 11.13 1.59 1.64
CA PHE A 28 12.57 1.46 1.61
C PHE A 28 13.09 1.18 3.01
N ASN A 29 13.99 0.21 3.10
CA ASN A 29 14.61 -0.17 4.37
C ASN A 29 16.08 0.29 4.39
N PRO A 30 16.37 1.49 4.90
CA PRO A 30 17.76 1.96 4.98
C PRO A 30 18.47 1.52 6.25
N THR A 31 17.84 0.68 7.07
CA THR A 31 18.42 0.29 8.36
C THR A 31 19.44 -0.81 8.18
N HIS A 32 20.06 -1.22 9.28
CA HIS A 32 21.01 -2.33 9.28
C HIS A 32 20.33 -3.67 9.60
N TYR A 33 19.00 -3.70 9.65
CA TYR A 33 18.26 -4.90 10.02
C TYR A 33 17.19 -5.16 8.98
N ALA A 34 16.92 -6.44 8.72
CA ALA A 34 15.82 -6.76 7.79
C ALA A 34 14.49 -6.39 8.45
N MET A 35 13.59 -5.85 7.65
CA MET A 35 12.23 -5.57 8.10
C MET A 35 11.42 -6.84 7.91
N VAL A 36 10.92 -7.39 8.99
CA VAL A 36 10.22 -8.67 8.96
C VAL A 36 8.71 -8.52 8.96
N SER A 37 8.21 -7.33 9.26
CA SER A 37 6.77 -7.09 9.27
C SER A 37 6.51 -5.62 9.02
N LEU A 38 5.47 -5.33 8.27
CA LEU A 38 5.01 -3.96 8.05
C LEU A 38 3.50 -3.96 8.11
N GLN A 39 2.97 -3.30 9.12
CA GLN A 39 1.53 -3.24 9.32
C GLN A 39 1.04 -1.81 9.20
N ALA A 40 -0.20 -1.68 8.80
CA ALA A 40 -0.85 -0.38 8.67
C ALA A 40 -2.19 -0.43 9.39
N LYS A 41 -2.67 0.73 9.78
CA LYS A 41 -4.06 0.88 10.21
C LYS A 41 -4.48 2.32 9.98
N LYS A 42 -5.77 2.53 9.88
CA LYS A 42 -6.30 3.89 9.90
C LYS A 42 -6.09 4.46 11.29
N PRO A 43 -5.82 5.76 11.41
CA PRO A 43 -5.48 6.32 12.72
C PRO A 43 -6.53 6.05 13.80
N ALA A 44 -7.81 6.01 13.43
CA ALA A 44 -8.86 5.77 14.40
C ALA A 44 -9.06 4.29 14.72
N ALA A 45 -8.47 3.40 13.97
CA ALA A 45 -8.64 1.97 14.20
C ALA A 45 -7.84 1.55 15.42
N LYS A 46 -8.32 0.51 16.09
CA LYS A 46 -7.66 0.04 17.30
C LYS A 46 -6.66 -1.05 17.02
N GLU A 47 -6.80 -1.74 15.92
CA GLU A 47 -5.97 -2.90 15.64
C GLU A 47 -5.23 -2.72 14.33
N TRP A 48 -4.03 -3.28 14.27
CA TRP A 48 -3.21 -3.25 13.08
C TRP A 48 -3.69 -4.28 12.08
N ASP A 49 -3.62 -3.93 10.81
CA ASP A 49 -3.96 -4.86 9.73
C ASP A 49 -2.86 -5.88 9.56
N ALA A 50 -3.11 -6.83 8.69
CA ALA A 50 -2.15 -7.88 8.40
C ALA A 50 -0.86 -7.31 7.83
N ASP A 51 0.19 -8.12 7.92
CA ASP A 51 1.52 -7.76 7.44
C ASP A 51 1.51 -7.56 5.93
N MET A 52 1.90 -6.39 5.49
CA MET A 52 1.94 -6.05 4.07
C MET A 52 3.15 -6.60 3.35
N LEU A 53 4.16 -7.06 4.06
CA LEU A 53 5.32 -7.68 3.41
C LEU A 53 5.04 -9.12 2.99
N GLY A 54 4.01 -9.71 3.55
CA GLY A 54 3.71 -11.10 3.28
C GLY A 54 4.74 -12.00 3.93
N LYS A 55 5.25 -12.94 3.17
CA LYS A 55 6.17 -13.94 3.72
C LYS A 55 7.63 -13.61 3.50
N THR A 56 7.93 -12.52 2.82
CA THR A 56 9.29 -12.17 2.45
C THR A 56 9.71 -10.92 3.17
N ALA A 57 10.75 -11.01 3.96
CA ALA A 57 11.30 -9.85 4.65
C ALA A 57 11.89 -8.86 3.64
N LEU A 58 11.88 -7.60 4.02
CA LEU A 58 12.50 -6.55 3.22
C LEU A 58 13.93 -6.34 3.72
N GLY A 59 14.89 -6.78 2.94
CA GLY A 59 16.28 -6.74 3.33
C GLY A 59 16.85 -5.34 3.45
N VAL A 60 18.03 -5.28 4.03
CA VAL A 60 18.75 -4.02 4.22
C VAL A 60 19.02 -3.38 2.87
N GLY A 61 18.68 -2.10 2.73
CA GLY A 61 18.91 -1.34 1.51
C GLY A 61 17.95 -1.66 0.38
N LYS A 62 16.92 -2.45 0.64
CA LYS A 62 16.00 -2.90 -0.40
C LYS A 62 14.73 -2.06 -0.40
N VAL A 63 14.02 -2.16 -1.52
CA VAL A 63 12.77 -1.47 -1.75
C VAL A 63 11.71 -2.50 -2.10
N LYS A 64 10.51 -2.32 -1.57
CA LYS A 64 9.37 -3.15 -1.94
C LYS A 64 8.20 -2.25 -2.31
N GLU A 65 7.55 -2.56 -3.41
CA GLU A 65 6.34 -1.84 -3.80
C GLU A 65 5.13 -2.45 -3.10
N ILE A 66 4.33 -1.59 -2.51
CA ILE A 66 3.13 -1.97 -1.78
C ILE A 66 1.97 -1.24 -2.41
N ASP A 67 0.90 -1.97 -2.71
CA ASP A 67 -0.32 -1.34 -3.19
C ASP A 67 -1.22 -1.04 -2.00
N LEU A 68 -1.69 0.19 -1.94
CA LEU A 68 -2.57 0.64 -0.87
C LEU A 68 -3.86 1.18 -1.44
N ASP A 69 -4.93 0.95 -0.70
CA ASP A 69 -6.19 1.62 -0.95
C ASP A 69 -6.09 3.02 -0.38
N THR A 70 -6.22 4.02 -1.23
CA THR A 70 -6.10 5.41 -0.83
C THR A 70 -7.44 6.10 -0.71
N THR A 71 -8.49 5.35 -0.47
CA THR A 71 -9.78 5.93 -0.11
C THR A 71 -9.62 6.84 1.09
N ASP A 72 -8.80 6.41 2.05
CA ASP A 72 -8.35 7.28 3.13
C ASP A 72 -6.89 7.56 2.92
N CYS A 73 -6.48 8.80 3.10
CA CYS A 73 -5.10 9.17 2.82
C CYS A 73 -4.16 8.93 3.99
N HIS A 74 -4.67 8.89 5.21
CA HIS A 74 -3.81 8.85 6.38
C HIS A 74 -3.80 7.47 7.01
N TYR A 75 -2.60 7.01 7.35
CA TYR A 75 -2.39 5.70 7.98
C TYR A 75 -1.34 5.82 9.06
N ASP A 76 -1.50 5.00 10.09
CA ASP A 76 -0.40 4.69 11.00
C ASP A 76 0.31 3.46 10.46
N LEU A 77 1.63 3.46 10.54
CA LEU A 77 2.45 2.37 10.02
C LEU A 77 3.38 1.87 11.10
N ARG A 78 3.59 0.57 11.16
CA ARG A 78 4.50 -0.04 12.12
C ARG A 78 5.35 -1.08 11.42
N ALA A 79 6.66 -0.85 11.43
CA ALA A 79 7.64 -1.79 10.90
C ALA A 79 8.29 -2.51 12.07
N THR A 80 8.46 -3.81 11.93
CA THR A 80 9.18 -4.62 12.91
C THR A 80 10.41 -5.19 12.21
N PHE A 81 11.54 -5.13 12.89
CA PHE A 81 12.81 -5.56 12.33
C PHE A 81 13.27 -6.86 12.99
N ASP A 82 14.25 -7.52 12.36
CA ASP A 82 14.64 -8.86 12.79
C ASP A 82 15.34 -8.90 14.15
N ASP A 83 15.78 -7.75 14.66
CA ASP A 83 16.30 -7.66 16.04
C ASP A 83 15.18 -7.43 17.04
N GLY A 84 13.93 -7.34 16.58
CA GLY A 84 12.77 -7.16 17.44
C GLY A 84 12.34 -5.72 17.66
N HIS A 85 13.14 -4.74 17.26
CA HIS A 85 12.71 -3.36 17.49
C HIS A 85 11.65 -2.97 16.47
N GLN A 86 10.87 -1.97 16.82
CA GLN A 86 9.77 -1.47 15.98
C GLN A 86 9.92 0.01 15.75
N VAL A 87 9.52 0.45 14.56
CA VAL A 87 9.46 1.86 14.21
C VAL A 87 8.04 2.16 13.79
N GLU A 88 7.43 3.15 14.40
CA GLU A 88 6.08 3.56 14.06
C GLU A 88 6.12 4.95 13.43
N LYS A 89 5.35 5.12 12.39
CA LYS A 89 5.12 6.41 11.77
C LYS A 89 3.62 6.65 11.81
N LEU A 90 3.21 7.67 12.52
CA LEU A 90 1.79 7.91 12.77
C LEU A 90 1.26 8.98 11.83
N ASN A 91 0.03 8.80 11.40
CA ASN A 91 -0.71 9.78 10.63
C ASN A 91 0.04 10.19 9.36
N VAL A 92 0.55 9.21 8.63
CA VAL A 92 1.30 9.45 7.40
C VAL A 92 0.34 9.72 6.26
N ASP A 93 0.58 10.76 5.49
CA ASP A 93 -0.23 11.08 4.31
C ASP A 93 0.25 10.21 3.15
N MET A 94 -0.42 9.08 2.95
CA MET A 94 -0.03 8.14 1.92
C MET A 94 -0.44 8.60 0.52
N CYS A 95 -1.40 9.51 0.43
CA CYS A 95 -1.77 10.05 -0.88
C CYS A 95 -0.69 10.95 -1.44
N GLY A 96 0.08 11.59 -0.59
CA GLY A 96 1.16 12.48 -1.00
C GLY A 96 2.54 11.85 -0.93
N THR A 97 2.62 10.54 -0.66
CA THR A 97 3.91 9.87 -0.46
C THR A 97 4.12 8.86 -1.57
N ASP A 98 5.28 8.89 -2.21
CA ASP A 98 5.64 7.90 -3.22
C ASP A 98 6.69 6.93 -2.69
N VAL A 99 7.60 7.41 -1.87
CA VAL A 99 8.66 6.60 -1.27
C VAL A 99 8.61 6.81 0.23
N LEU A 100 8.63 5.71 0.96
CA LEU A 100 8.51 5.74 2.41
C LEU A 100 9.69 5.02 3.03
N PRO A 101 10.69 5.76 3.52
CA PRO A 101 11.81 5.13 4.21
C PRO A 101 11.47 4.88 5.68
N PHE A 102 11.95 3.76 6.19
CA PHE A 102 11.81 3.42 7.61
C PHE A 102 13.19 3.40 8.26
N SER A 103 13.72 4.58 8.47
CA SER A 103 15.02 4.69 9.13
C SER A 103 14.91 4.23 10.58
N ASP A 104 15.93 3.54 11.06
CA ASP A 104 15.97 3.25 12.48
C ASP A 104 16.41 4.53 13.20
N GLN A 105 15.90 4.69 14.35
CA GLN A 105 16.14 5.93 15.06
C GLN A 105 17.03 5.65 16.22
#